data_897fad992a322241aaf9840654ad449c
#
_entry.id   897fad992a322241aaf9840654ad449c
#
_cell.length_a   1.000
_cell.length_b   1.000
_cell.length_c   1.000
_cell.angle_alpha   90.00
_cell.angle_beta   90.00
_cell.angle_gamma   90.00
#
_symmetry.space_group_name_H-M   'P 1'
#
loop_
_entity.id
_entity.type
_entity.pdbx_description
1 polymer ?
#
loop_
_entity_poly.entity_id
_entity_poly.type
_entity_poly.pdbx_seq_one_letter_code
_entity_poly.pdbx_strand_id
1 'polypeptide(L)'
;MYDTTKADWKLFRERLPEWQESYMDRLSKEYIALLQGNDEPSSKFWALDERIKNDKRKPGVRLELNKRDVDMDLMRLISDGAISFEDFDGFSEELIERVKSLYKTFCN
;
A
#
# COMPACT_ATOMS: atom_id res chain seq x y z
N MET A 1 11.08 -20.40 -3.33
CA MET A 1 10.92 -18.94 -3.25
C MET A 1 10.62 -18.37 -4.63
N TYR A 2 9.65 -17.46 -4.72
CA TYR A 2 9.28 -16.85 -6.00
C TYR A 2 10.36 -15.87 -6.46
N ASP A 3 10.70 -15.93 -7.75
CA ASP A 3 11.70 -15.05 -8.35
C ASP A 3 11.03 -14.00 -9.24
N THR A 4 11.10 -12.74 -8.82
CA THR A 4 10.56 -11.63 -9.60
C THR A 4 11.40 -11.41 -10.85
N THR A 5 10.77 -11.30 -12.03
CA THR A 5 11.49 -11.03 -13.26
C THR A 5 12.00 -9.59 -13.30
N LYS A 6 12.98 -9.32 -14.16
CA LYS A 6 13.50 -7.96 -14.35
C LYS A 6 12.41 -7.01 -14.84
N ALA A 7 11.54 -7.49 -15.72
CA ALA A 7 10.45 -6.68 -16.28
C ALA A 7 9.44 -6.29 -15.19
N ASP A 8 9.03 -7.25 -14.37
CA ASP A 8 8.11 -6.97 -13.26
C ASP A 8 8.73 -6.04 -12.22
N TRP A 9 10.01 -6.22 -11.92
CA TRP A 9 10.75 -5.36 -11.00
C TRP A 9 10.79 -3.91 -11.50
N LYS A 10 11.09 -3.74 -12.78
CA LYS A 10 11.12 -2.41 -13.40
C LYS A 10 9.75 -1.74 -13.33
N LEU A 11 8.70 -2.48 -13.69
CA LEU A 11 7.35 -1.95 -13.69
C LEU A 11 6.89 -1.58 -12.28
N PHE A 12 7.21 -2.42 -11.30
CA PHE A 12 6.88 -2.14 -9.90
C PHE A 12 7.52 -0.82 -9.44
N ARG A 13 8.81 -0.64 -9.72
CA ARG A 13 9.52 0.60 -9.34
C ARG A 13 8.96 1.83 -10.04
N GLU A 14 8.49 1.67 -11.26
CA GLU A 14 7.89 2.78 -12.02
C GLU A 14 6.52 3.19 -11.46
N ARG A 15 5.73 2.22 -11.04
CA ARG A 15 4.35 2.47 -10.59
C ARG A 15 4.22 2.83 -9.12
N LEU A 16 5.10 2.33 -8.28
CA LEU A 16 4.99 2.51 -6.83
C LEU A 16 4.86 3.97 -6.39
N PRO A 17 5.66 4.92 -6.91
CA PRO A 17 5.54 6.31 -6.45
C PRO A 17 4.14 6.90 -6.67
N GLU A 18 3.52 6.63 -7.82
CA GLU A 18 2.16 7.10 -8.09
C GLU A 18 1.13 6.45 -7.17
N TRP A 19 1.28 5.16 -6.91
CA TRP A 19 0.41 4.46 -5.98
C TRP A 19 0.51 5.05 -4.57
N GLN A 20 1.72 5.37 -4.14
CA GLN A 20 1.95 5.97 -2.83
C GLN A 20 1.37 7.39 -2.74
N GLU A 21 1.52 8.18 -3.79
CA GLU A 21 0.92 9.52 -3.82
C GLU A 21 -0.61 9.44 -3.73
N SER A 22 -1.23 8.53 -4.48
CA SER A 22 -2.68 8.35 -4.43
C SER A 22 -3.15 7.88 -3.07
N TYR A 23 -2.40 6.96 -2.46
CA TYR A 23 -2.73 6.45 -1.13
C TYR A 23 -2.64 7.55 -0.07
N MET A 24 -1.57 8.33 -0.09
CA MET A 24 -1.38 9.43 0.86
C MET A 24 -2.39 10.57 0.65
N ASP A 25 -2.84 10.79 -0.58
CA ASP A 25 -3.93 11.73 -0.86
C ASP A 25 -5.21 11.28 -0.14
N ARG A 26 -5.53 10.01 -0.22
CA ARG A 26 -6.69 9.45 0.48
C ARG A 26 -6.54 9.58 1.99
N LEU A 27 -5.36 9.26 2.53
CA LEU A 27 -5.10 9.41 3.96
C LEU A 27 -5.25 10.87 4.41
N SER A 28 -4.76 11.81 3.60
CA SER A 28 -4.87 13.24 3.91
C SER A 28 -6.33 13.67 4.02
N LYS A 29 -7.18 13.16 3.14
CA LYS A 29 -8.62 13.46 3.20
C LYS A 29 -9.26 12.87 4.46
N GLU A 30 -8.83 11.69 4.88
CA GLU A 30 -9.28 11.09 6.14
C GLU A 30 -8.83 11.91 7.34
N TYR A 31 -7.61 12.45 7.31
CA TYR A 31 -7.11 13.30 8.40
C TYR A 31 -7.90 14.61 8.47
N ILE A 32 -8.24 15.19 7.33
CA ILE A 32 -9.08 16.39 7.30
C ILE A 32 -10.43 16.11 7.96
N ALA A 33 -11.05 15.00 7.62
CA ALA A 33 -12.33 14.60 8.23
C ALA A 33 -12.20 14.40 9.74
N LEU A 34 -11.13 13.80 10.18
CA LEU A 34 -10.84 13.61 11.62
C LEU A 34 -10.75 14.96 12.33
N LEU A 35 -10.02 15.91 11.76
CA LEU A 35 -9.81 17.23 12.35
C LEU A 35 -11.08 18.09 12.33
N GLN A 36 -11.98 17.85 11.40
CA GLN A 36 -13.26 18.56 11.29
C GLN A 36 -14.37 17.98 12.18
N GLY A 37 -14.08 16.90 12.87
CA GLY A 37 -15.04 16.26 13.77
C GLY A 37 -15.35 17.11 14.98
N ASN A 38 -16.21 16.59 15.86
CA ASN A 38 -16.73 17.33 17.02
C ASN A 38 -15.99 17.05 18.34
N ASP A 39 -14.91 16.28 18.28
CA ASP A 39 -14.12 15.97 19.46
C ASP A 39 -13.35 17.19 19.97
N GLU A 40 -12.88 17.11 21.21
CA GLU A 40 -12.03 18.14 21.81
C GLU A 40 -10.75 18.33 20.97
N PRO A 41 -10.22 19.56 20.89
CA PRO A 41 -8.98 19.81 20.13
C PRO A 41 -7.82 18.90 20.52
N SER A 42 -7.62 18.63 21.81
CA SER A 42 -6.55 17.75 22.26
C SER A 42 -6.77 16.31 21.78
N SER A 43 -8.01 15.84 21.80
CA SER A 43 -8.34 14.49 21.34
C SER A 43 -8.05 14.34 19.84
N LYS A 44 -8.38 15.36 19.06
CA LYS A 44 -8.07 15.38 17.61
C LYS A 44 -6.58 15.34 17.35
N PHE A 45 -5.83 16.14 18.09
CA PHE A 45 -4.37 16.23 17.94
C PHE A 45 -3.72 14.87 18.16
N TRP A 46 -4.04 14.23 19.28
CA TRP A 46 -3.43 12.93 19.61
C TRP A 46 -3.96 11.79 18.74
N ALA A 47 -5.22 11.85 18.32
CA ALA A 47 -5.78 10.89 17.39
C ALA A 47 -5.07 10.95 16.03
N LEU A 48 -4.78 12.16 15.55
CA LEU A 48 -4.04 12.35 14.31
C LEU A 48 -2.61 11.81 14.42
N ASP A 49 -1.94 12.11 15.53
CA ASP A 49 -0.59 11.60 15.77
C ASP A 49 -0.55 10.07 15.72
N GLU A 50 -1.49 9.43 16.38
CA GLU A 50 -1.63 7.97 16.39
C GLU A 50 -1.85 7.42 14.97
N ARG A 51 -2.74 8.05 14.22
CA ARG A 51 -3.04 7.66 12.85
C ARG A 51 -1.80 7.76 11.97
N ILE A 52 -1.06 8.86 12.06
CA ILE A 52 0.14 9.05 11.25
C ILE A 52 1.21 8.03 11.62
N LYS A 53 1.39 7.76 12.90
CA LYS A 53 2.37 6.74 13.35
C LYS A 53 2.07 5.37 12.77
N ASN A 54 0.80 4.99 12.77
CA ASN A 54 0.38 3.70 12.21
C ASN A 54 0.50 3.68 10.68
N ASP A 55 0.10 4.76 10.03
CA ASP A 55 0.09 4.84 8.56
C ASP A 55 1.52 4.86 7.98
N LYS A 56 2.48 5.42 8.70
CA LYS A 56 3.89 5.43 8.27
C LYS A 56 4.47 4.04 8.07
N ARG A 57 3.91 3.04 8.69
CA ARG A 57 4.39 1.65 8.60
C ARG A 57 3.86 0.92 7.38
N LYS A 58 2.88 1.51 6.69
CA LYS A 58 2.21 0.85 5.57
C LYS A 58 3.00 1.04 4.28
N PRO A 59 3.04 0.03 3.41
CA PRO A 59 3.79 0.12 2.15
C PRO A 59 3.29 1.22 1.22
N GLY A 60 2.03 1.66 1.36
CA GLY A 60 1.50 2.79 0.61
C GLY A 60 2.09 4.14 1.02
N VAL A 61 2.77 4.19 2.17
CA VAL A 61 3.44 5.40 2.67
C VAL A 61 4.96 5.24 2.59
N ARG A 62 5.46 4.13 3.05
CA ARG A 62 6.91 3.87 3.11
C ARG A 62 7.19 2.43 2.75
N LEU A 63 8.09 2.21 1.81
CA LEU A 63 8.47 0.87 1.40
C LEU A 63 9.95 0.85 1.02
N GLU A 64 10.68 -0.07 1.64
CA GLU A 64 12.06 -0.34 1.24
C GLU A 64 12.01 -1.26 0.02
N LEU A 65 12.57 -0.78 -1.09
CA LEU A 65 12.54 -1.51 -2.36
C LEU A 65 13.50 -2.68 -2.37
N ASN A 66 12.97 -3.87 -2.58
CA ASN A 66 13.75 -5.08 -2.69
C ASN A 66 13.08 -6.00 -3.72
N LYS A 67 13.82 -6.34 -4.78
CA LYS A 67 13.31 -7.17 -5.87
C LYS A 67 12.70 -8.48 -5.37
N ARG A 68 13.30 -9.10 -4.35
CA ARG A 68 12.86 -10.38 -3.79
C ARG A 68 11.52 -10.30 -3.07
N ASP A 69 11.10 -9.11 -2.66
CA ASP A 69 9.91 -8.91 -1.85
C ASP A 69 8.71 -8.38 -2.65
N VAL A 70 8.84 -8.23 -3.96
CA VAL A 70 7.78 -7.61 -4.80
C VAL A 70 6.44 -8.33 -4.64
N ASP A 71 6.42 -9.65 -4.62
CA ASP A 71 5.18 -10.41 -4.47
C ASP A 71 4.49 -10.12 -3.14
N MET A 72 5.24 -10.14 -2.05
CA MET A 72 4.70 -9.82 -0.72
C MET A 72 4.30 -8.35 -0.60
N ASP A 73 5.09 -7.45 -1.17
CA ASP A 73 4.80 -6.02 -1.14
C ASP A 73 3.52 -5.70 -1.90
N LEU A 74 3.31 -6.31 -3.06
CA LEU A 74 2.07 -6.14 -3.82
C LEU A 74 0.86 -6.67 -3.04
N MET A 75 1.01 -7.82 -2.40
CA MET A 75 -0.05 -8.39 -1.58
C MET A 75 -0.41 -7.44 -0.43
N ARG A 76 0.60 -6.86 0.23
CA ARG A 76 0.38 -5.91 1.34
C ARG A 76 -0.29 -4.62 0.86
N LEU A 77 0.11 -4.12 -0.32
CA LEU A 77 -0.52 -2.94 -0.93
C LEU A 77 -2.00 -3.18 -1.22
N ILE A 78 -2.34 -4.37 -1.71
CA ILE A 78 -3.74 -4.74 -1.93
C ILE A 78 -4.49 -4.86 -0.60
N SER A 79 -3.88 -5.53 0.38
CA SER A 79 -4.47 -5.71 1.70
C SER A 79 -4.80 -4.38 2.37
N ASP A 80 -3.93 -3.38 2.22
CA ASP A 80 -4.14 -2.05 2.78
C ASP A 80 -5.07 -1.18 1.93
N GLY A 81 -5.51 -1.67 0.78
CA GLY A 81 -6.37 -0.91 -0.11
C GLY A 81 -5.66 0.19 -0.89
N ALA A 82 -4.34 0.17 -0.93
CA ALA A 82 -3.56 1.15 -1.70
C ALA A 82 -3.71 0.93 -3.20
N ILE A 83 -3.83 -0.33 -3.62
CA ILE A 83 -4.06 -0.73 -5.01
C ILE A 83 -5.09 -1.84 -5.04
N SER A 84 -5.56 -2.16 -6.25
CA SER A 84 -6.43 -3.32 -6.48
C SER A 84 -5.81 -4.19 -7.56
N PHE A 85 -6.40 -5.37 -7.81
CA PHE A 85 -5.92 -6.24 -8.87
C PHE A 85 -6.06 -5.61 -10.27
N GLU A 86 -6.92 -4.61 -10.42
CA GLU A 86 -7.04 -3.84 -11.66
C GLU A 86 -5.76 -3.06 -12.00
N ASP A 87 -4.96 -2.76 -10.99
CA ASP A 87 -3.69 -2.05 -11.15
C ASP A 87 -2.55 -2.95 -11.64
N PHE A 88 -2.83 -4.22 -11.84
CA PHE A 88 -1.81 -5.22 -12.21
C PHE A 88 -1.58 -5.35 -13.71
N ASP A 89 -2.26 -4.53 -14.52
CA ASP A 89 -2.06 -4.55 -15.96
C ASP A 89 -0.59 -4.32 -16.31
N GLY A 90 -0.03 -5.20 -17.11
CA GLY A 90 1.38 -5.14 -17.51
C GLY A 90 2.32 -6.04 -16.71
N PHE A 91 1.91 -6.51 -15.54
CA PHE A 91 2.69 -7.51 -14.79
C PHE A 91 2.51 -8.89 -15.42
N SER A 92 3.50 -9.77 -15.22
CA SER A 92 3.41 -11.14 -15.71
C SER A 92 2.27 -11.90 -15.02
N GLU A 93 1.68 -12.83 -15.73
CA GLU A 93 0.63 -13.68 -15.16
C GLU A 93 1.13 -14.47 -13.96
N GLU A 94 2.38 -14.90 -14.00
CA GLU A 94 3.00 -15.63 -12.90
C GLU A 94 2.99 -14.80 -11.62
N LEU A 95 3.37 -13.52 -11.71
CA LEU A 95 3.37 -12.63 -10.55
C LEU A 95 1.94 -12.40 -10.07
N ILE A 96 1.02 -12.12 -10.98
CA ILE A 96 -0.39 -11.89 -10.62
C ILE A 96 -0.97 -13.09 -9.87
N GLU A 97 -0.75 -14.30 -10.38
CA GLU A 97 -1.23 -15.53 -9.73
C GLU A 97 -0.56 -15.75 -8.38
N ARG A 98 0.74 -15.44 -8.28
CA ARG A 98 1.48 -15.51 -7.02
C ARG A 98 0.88 -14.57 -5.97
N VAL A 99 0.58 -13.32 -6.34
CA VAL A 99 0.00 -12.34 -5.42
C VAL A 99 -1.42 -12.75 -5.01
N LYS A 100 -2.22 -13.27 -5.95
CA LYS A 100 -3.56 -13.77 -5.62
C LYS A 100 -3.50 -14.90 -4.61
N SER A 101 -2.55 -15.81 -4.77
CA SER A 101 -2.34 -16.92 -3.86
C SER A 101 -1.94 -16.43 -2.46
N LEU A 102 -1.00 -15.48 -2.40
CA LEU A 102 -0.57 -14.87 -1.13
C LEU A 102 -1.71 -14.14 -0.45
N TYR A 103 -2.49 -13.38 -1.20
CA TYR A 103 -3.63 -12.65 -0.66
C TYR A 103 -4.65 -13.62 -0.05
N LYS A 104 -4.94 -14.70 -0.74
CA LYS A 104 -5.84 -15.73 -0.26
C LYS A 104 -5.36 -16.37 1.05
N THR A 105 -4.06 -16.61 1.15
CA THR A 105 -3.45 -17.23 2.32
C THR A 105 -3.42 -16.31 3.54
N PHE A 106 -3.08 -15.03 3.34
CA PHE A 106 -2.79 -14.12 4.45
C PHE A 106 -3.91 -13.12 4.75
N CYS A 107 -4.81 -12.86 3.81
CA CYS A 107 -5.81 -11.81 3.95
C CYS A 107 -7.26 -12.31 3.96
N ASN A 108 -7.43 -13.61 3.92
CA ASN A 108 -8.76 -14.20 3.81
C ASN A 108 -9.23 -14.83 5.11
#